data_8de397a2e276421076741aa7f70910b6
#
_entry.id   8de397a2e276421076741aa7f70910b6
#
_cell.length_a   1.000
_cell.length_b   1.000
_cell.length_c   1.000
_cell.angle_alpha   90.00
_cell.angle_beta   90.00
_cell.angle_gamma   90.00
#
_symmetry.space_group_name_H-M   'P 1'
#
loop_
_entity.id
_entity.type
_entity.pdbx_description
1 polymer ?
#
loop_
_entity_poly.entity_id
_entity_poly.type
_entity_poly.pdbx_seq_one_letter_code
_entity_poly.pdbx_strand_id
1 'polypeptide(L)'
;MIKKILIITIILLYAISNSNAQTGTWSGKLDVQGIKLSLVFNLDGDKPTMDSPDQGVRGLAAQVERGLEGKISIKVPSLAINYEGVWQENKIVGTFNQMNVSLPLTLTPGEDKPNRPQTPVGPFPYATEEVSFANGNYILNGTLTLPKGYSRKTPVLLMVTGSGQQNRDEELFDHKPFAVIADALARAGVATLRYDDRGFGDSSAKPMEWTTDDFKSDALAGLELLRERFDKVGVLGHSEGGTIAMMIAAEKKADFIVSLAGMAISGAETLLWQNRISLKGLGFTDDQVNSYCKMLETAFDVRVNGGRMPNPDDYDVPESLMQNYWAVVAQIQMPYMIHFLSLDARSILGNVTCPVLALNGSKDNQVDHESNLSAIRNGLPANSKNYIETIEGVNHLFQHCKTGQVPEYRTIEETFAPEVLEIIVKWMSYFK
;
A
#
# COMPACT_ATOMS: atom_id res chain seq x y z
N MET A 1 59.48 19.77 -24.74
CA MET A 1 58.41 20.40 -23.92
C MET A 1 57.02 19.90 -24.27
N ILE A 2 56.71 19.55 -25.50
CA ILE A 2 55.33 19.17 -25.95
C ILE A 2 54.83 17.84 -25.30
N LYS A 3 55.70 16.84 -25.07
CA LYS A 3 55.30 15.56 -24.46
C LYS A 3 54.92 15.64 -22.97
N LYS A 4 55.44 16.57 -22.21
CA LYS A 4 55.08 16.74 -20.77
C LYS A 4 53.74 17.45 -20.58
N ILE A 5 53.36 18.36 -21.52
CA ILE A 5 52.07 19.06 -21.47
C ILE A 5 50.91 18.10 -21.82
N LEU A 6 51.15 17.13 -22.76
CA LEU A 6 50.12 16.15 -23.16
C LEU A 6 49.77 15.16 -22.02
N ILE A 7 50.77 14.79 -21.19
CA ILE A 7 50.51 13.86 -20.05
C ILE A 7 49.73 14.55 -18.95
N ILE A 8 49.95 15.82 -18.67
CA ILE A 8 49.20 16.60 -17.67
C ILE A 8 47.76 16.83 -18.11
N THR A 9 47.54 17.08 -19.41
CA THR A 9 46.19 17.28 -19.95
C THR A 9 45.35 15.98 -19.93
N ILE A 10 45.96 14.82 -20.17
CA ILE A 10 45.30 13.52 -20.08
C ILE A 10 44.92 13.17 -18.63
N ILE A 11 45.82 13.47 -17.66
CA ILE A 11 45.53 13.21 -16.24
C ILE A 11 44.43 14.15 -15.72
N LEU A 12 44.40 15.43 -16.16
CA LEU A 12 43.31 16.34 -15.81
C LEU A 12 41.96 15.93 -16.45
N LEU A 13 41.96 15.47 -17.69
CA LEU A 13 40.75 14.97 -18.37
C LEU A 13 40.23 13.68 -17.70
N TYR A 14 41.11 12.80 -17.22
CA TYR A 14 40.71 11.60 -16.50
C TYR A 14 40.14 11.91 -15.09
N ALA A 15 40.70 12.94 -14.40
CA ALA A 15 40.22 13.39 -13.10
C ALA A 15 38.83 14.09 -13.20
N ILE A 16 38.61 14.87 -14.29
CA ILE A 16 37.34 15.58 -14.53
C ILE A 16 36.23 14.57 -14.93
N SER A 17 36.56 13.54 -15.71
CA SER A 17 35.56 12.51 -16.08
C SER A 17 35.13 11.65 -14.90
N ASN A 18 35.97 11.42 -13.89
CA ASN A 18 35.64 10.61 -12.72
C ASN A 18 34.83 11.37 -11.65
N SER A 19 34.93 12.73 -11.58
CA SER A 19 34.15 13.49 -10.60
C SER A 19 32.65 13.59 -10.93
N ASN A 20 32.30 13.60 -12.23
CA ASN A 20 30.90 13.61 -12.69
C ASN A 20 30.24 12.22 -12.62
N ALA A 21 31.03 11.16 -12.54
CA ALA A 21 30.52 9.79 -12.56
C ALA A 21 29.97 9.32 -11.22
N GLN A 22 30.23 10.04 -10.13
CA GLN A 22 29.73 9.71 -8.77
C GLN A 22 28.51 10.56 -8.38
N THR A 23 27.89 11.24 -9.31
CA THR A 23 26.61 11.95 -9.15
C THR A 23 25.48 11.10 -9.70
N GLY A 24 24.24 11.53 -9.54
CA GLY A 24 23.07 10.79 -10.01
C GLY A 24 22.50 9.84 -8.96
N THR A 25 21.58 9.04 -9.44
CA THR A 25 20.96 7.99 -8.62
C THR A 25 21.75 6.68 -8.78
N TRP A 26 21.99 6.01 -7.67
CA TRP A 26 22.72 4.76 -7.57
C TRP A 26 21.90 3.77 -6.74
N SER A 27 21.78 2.54 -7.17
CA SER A 27 21.04 1.53 -6.42
C SER A 27 21.77 0.20 -6.31
N GLY A 28 21.46 -0.54 -5.25
CA GLY A 28 22.00 -1.88 -5.01
C GLY A 28 21.12 -2.70 -4.10
N LYS A 29 21.31 -4.02 -4.14
CA LYS A 29 20.57 -4.96 -3.28
C LYS A 29 21.46 -5.44 -2.16
N LEU A 30 21.10 -5.08 -0.93
CA LEU A 30 21.76 -5.53 0.29
C LEU A 30 21.19 -6.89 0.69
N ASP A 31 22.03 -7.91 0.80
CA ASP A 31 21.61 -9.25 1.26
C ASP A 31 21.71 -9.35 2.78
N VAL A 32 20.56 -9.40 3.45
CA VAL A 32 20.48 -9.55 4.90
C VAL A 32 19.89 -10.92 5.20
N GLN A 33 20.74 -11.91 5.45
CA GLN A 33 20.32 -13.28 5.77
C GLN A 33 19.40 -13.93 4.70
N GLY A 34 19.70 -13.67 3.42
CA GLY A 34 18.93 -14.19 2.29
C GLY A 34 17.77 -13.29 1.83
N ILE A 35 17.44 -12.25 2.61
CA ILE A 35 16.47 -11.22 2.20
C ILE A 35 17.23 -10.10 1.49
N LYS A 36 16.86 -9.81 0.24
CA LYS A 36 17.47 -8.74 -0.55
C LYS A 36 16.70 -7.44 -0.39
N LEU A 37 17.31 -6.46 0.27
CA LEU A 37 16.76 -5.12 0.43
C LEU A 37 17.35 -4.18 -0.61
N SER A 38 16.52 -3.46 -1.33
CA SER A 38 16.97 -2.42 -2.26
C SER A 38 17.31 -1.15 -1.49
N LEU A 39 18.47 -0.60 -1.80
CA LEU A 39 18.90 0.70 -1.33
C LEU A 39 19.13 1.59 -2.55
N VAL A 40 18.63 2.81 -2.48
CA VAL A 40 18.77 3.82 -3.54
C VAL A 40 19.43 5.05 -2.93
N PHE A 41 20.52 5.51 -3.54
CA PHE A 41 21.24 6.69 -3.12
C PHE A 41 21.14 7.76 -4.22
N ASN A 42 20.48 8.85 -3.91
CA ASN A 42 20.41 10.03 -4.78
C ASN A 42 21.56 10.95 -4.41
N LEU A 43 22.62 10.96 -5.22
CA LEU A 43 23.88 11.64 -4.93
C LEU A 43 24.00 13.01 -5.63
N ASP A 44 22.91 13.47 -6.25
CA ASP A 44 22.84 14.77 -6.93
C ASP A 44 22.51 15.90 -5.97
N GLY A 45 23.03 17.09 -6.31
CA GLY A 45 22.71 18.33 -5.63
C GLY A 45 23.29 18.48 -4.23
N ASP A 46 22.80 19.49 -3.51
CA ASP A 46 23.27 19.87 -2.17
C ASP A 46 22.62 19.05 -1.04
N LYS A 47 21.66 18.21 -1.37
CA LYS A 47 20.89 17.42 -0.41
C LYS A 47 20.79 15.96 -0.87
N PRO A 48 21.87 15.19 -0.79
CA PRO A 48 21.81 13.77 -1.11
C PRO A 48 20.88 13.03 -0.15
N THR A 49 20.22 11.99 -0.68
CA THR A 49 19.29 11.16 0.10
C THR A 49 19.55 9.68 -0.09
N MET A 50 19.03 8.88 0.85
CA MET A 50 18.92 7.43 0.73
C MET A 50 17.46 7.03 0.85
N ASP A 51 17.05 6.10 0.00
CA ASP A 51 15.76 5.43 0.06
C ASP A 51 15.96 3.94 0.33
N SER A 52 15.03 3.33 1.06
CA SER A 52 14.88 1.89 1.19
C SER A 52 13.44 1.52 0.82
N PRO A 53 13.15 1.38 -0.50
CA PRO A 53 11.78 1.17 -0.98
C PRO A 53 11.09 -0.05 -0.37
N ASP A 54 11.88 -1.11 -0.09
CA ASP A 54 11.38 -2.35 0.50
C ASP A 54 10.90 -2.21 1.94
N GLN A 55 11.33 -1.15 2.60
CA GLN A 55 10.97 -0.81 3.98
C GLN A 55 10.05 0.40 4.04
N GLY A 56 9.55 0.89 2.88
CA GLY A 56 8.69 2.08 2.80
C GLY A 56 9.39 3.38 3.18
N VAL A 57 10.73 3.40 3.20
CA VAL A 57 11.52 4.55 3.65
C VAL A 57 12.03 5.31 2.44
N ARG A 58 11.78 6.64 2.39
CA ARG A 58 12.25 7.52 1.32
C ARG A 58 12.79 8.84 1.87
N GLY A 59 13.72 9.44 1.13
CA GLY A 59 14.23 10.80 1.38
C GLY A 59 15.05 10.97 2.65
N LEU A 60 15.66 9.92 3.20
CA LEU A 60 16.54 10.05 4.35
C LEU A 60 17.77 10.88 3.99
N ALA A 61 18.00 11.94 4.74
CA ALA A 61 19.15 12.82 4.51
C ALA A 61 20.47 12.04 4.61
N ALA A 62 21.29 12.15 3.56
CA ALA A 62 22.60 11.55 3.48
C ALA A 62 23.69 12.62 3.42
N GLN A 63 24.90 12.21 3.80
CA GLN A 63 26.13 13.00 3.68
C GLN A 63 27.09 12.23 2.79
N VAL A 64 27.65 12.89 1.78
CA VAL A 64 28.52 12.25 0.80
C VAL A 64 29.90 12.90 0.81
N GLU A 65 30.92 12.10 1.05
CA GLU A 65 32.33 12.51 0.98
C GLU A 65 33.00 11.77 -0.19
N ARG A 66 33.63 12.50 -1.08
CA ARG A 66 34.37 11.96 -2.23
C ARG A 66 35.86 12.11 -2.03
N GLY A 67 36.55 10.97 -2.04
CA GLY A 67 38.00 10.88 -1.86
C GLY A 67 38.76 10.74 -3.18
N LEU A 68 40.09 10.64 -3.06
CA LEU A 68 40.97 10.34 -4.17
C LEU A 68 40.78 8.88 -4.65
N GLU A 69 41.21 8.61 -5.89
CA GLU A 69 41.19 7.25 -6.47
C GLU A 69 39.78 6.62 -6.54
N GLY A 70 38.74 7.45 -6.71
CA GLY A 70 37.36 6.97 -6.84
C GLY A 70 36.70 6.51 -5.54
N LYS A 71 37.28 6.81 -4.39
CA LYS A 71 36.67 6.50 -3.08
C LYS A 71 35.45 7.37 -2.82
N ILE A 72 34.42 6.77 -2.24
CA ILE A 72 33.20 7.45 -1.80
C ILE A 72 32.79 6.92 -0.42
N SER A 73 32.37 7.82 0.46
CA SER A 73 31.72 7.51 1.72
C SER A 73 30.35 8.15 1.75
N ILE A 74 29.32 7.38 2.09
CA ILE A 74 27.93 7.84 2.21
C ILE A 74 27.43 7.51 3.61
N LYS A 75 27.05 8.54 4.37
CA LYS A 75 26.57 8.41 5.75
C LYS A 75 25.10 8.78 5.82
N VAL A 76 24.28 7.99 6.51
CA VAL A 76 22.90 8.32 6.86
C VAL A 76 22.77 8.35 8.39
N PRO A 77 22.97 9.53 9.01
CA PRO A 77 23.13 9.67 10.45
C PRO A 77 21.89 9.19 11.23
N SER A 78 20.69 9.40 10.72
CA SER A 78 19.43 9.02 11.35
C SER A 78 19.29 7.51 11.60
N LEU A 79 20.00 6.68 10.80
CA LEU A 79 19.98 5.22 10.90
C LEU A 79 21.36 4.62 11.28
N ALA A 80 22.36 5.46 11.62
CA ALA A 80 23.73 5.06 11.88
C ALA A 80 24.32 4.21 10.73
N ILE A 81 23.99 4.53 9.47
CA ILE A 81 24.50 3.86 8.28
C ILE A 81 25.76 4.57 7.80
N ASN A 82 26.78 3.78 7.42
CA ASN A 82 27.97 4.21 6.72
C ASN A 82 28.28 3.24 5.58
N TYR A 83 28.25 3.73 4.34
CA TYR A 83 28.68 2.98 3.17
C TYR A 83 30.03 3.51 2.70
N GLU A 84 31.00 2.63 2.51
CA GLU A 84 32.32 2.95 1.97
C GLU A 84 32.56 2.14 0.70
N GLY A 85 32.80 2.81 -0.40
CA GLY A 85 32.96 2.18 -1.70
C GLY A 85 34.06 2.80 -2.55
N VAL A 86 34.38 2.09 -3.63
CA VAL A 86 35.31 2.52 -4.64
C VAL A 86 34.66 2.39 -6.01
N TRP A 87 34.75 3.44 -6.81
CA TRP A 87 34.33 3.43 -8.19
C TRP A 87 35.15 2.43 -9.03
N GLN A 88 34.47 1.55 -9.71
CA GLN A 88 35.06 0.55 -10.60
C GLN A 88 34.24 0.47 -11.90
N GLU A 89 34.79 0.97 -12.99
CA GLU A 89 34.08 1.03 -14.29
C GLU A 89 32.75 1.79 -14.17
N ASN A 90 31.62 1.10 -14.19
CA ASN A 90 30.29 1.67 -14.12
C ASN A 90 29.52 1.22 -12.85
N LYS A 91 30.23 0.96 -11.76
CA LYS A 91 29.64 0.56 -10.48
C LYS A 91 30.48 1.08 -9.31
N ILE A 92 29.89 1.15 -8.12
CA ILE A 92 30.59 1.44 -6.88
C ILE A 92 30.56 0.14 -6.06
N VAL A 93 31.73 -0.43 -5.81
CA VAL A 93 31.86 -1.67 -5.01
C VAL A 93 32.30 -1.27 -3.61
N GLY A 94 31.55 -1.70 -2.60
CA GLY A 94 31.83 -1.27 -1.24
C GLY A 94 31.19 -2.13 -0.17
N THR A 95 31.22 -1.59 1.03
CA THR A 95 30.70 -2.21 2.25
C THR A 95 29.70 -1.29 2.91
N PHE A 96 28.53 -1.83 3.17
CA PHE A 96 27.48 -1.20 3.95
C PHE A 96 27.66 -1.57 5.42
N ASN A 97 27.75 -0.57 6.28
CA ASN A 97 27.92 -0.76 7.72
C ASN A 97 26.74 -0.12 8.45
N GLN A 98 26.11 -0.86 9.34
CA GLN A 98 25.08 -0.35 10.23
C GLN A 98 25.22 -1.01 11.60
N MET A 99 25.44 -0.23 12.65
CA MET A 99 25.73 -0.72 13.99
C MET A 99 26.92 -1.72 13.97
N ASN A 100 26.64 -3.00 14.31
CA ASN A 100 27.67 -4.07 14.33
C ASN A 100 27.61 -4.99 13.10
N VAL A 101 26.88 -4.59 12.05
CA VAL A 101 26.70 -5.39 10.83
C VAL A 101 27.47 -4.73 9.69
N SER A 102 28.30 -5.53 8.99
CA SER A 102 29.03 -5.13 7.79
C SER A 102 28.70 -6.09 6.66
N LEU A 103 28.12 -5.58 5.57
CA LEU A 103 27.67 -6.39 4.43
C LEU A 103 28.22 -5.83 3.12
N PRO A 104 28.59 -6.67 2.16
CA PRO A 104 28.98 -6.20 0.84
C PRO A 104 27.78 -5.57 0.11
N LEU A 105 28.00 -4.43 -0.53
CA LEU A 105 27.00 -3.77 -1.35
C LEU A 105 27.65 -3.19 -2.60
N THR A 106 27.16 -3.59 -3.76
CA THR A 106 27.56 -2.99 -5.03
C THR A 106 26.43 -2.09 -5.52
N LEU A 107 26.76 -0.85 -5.83
CA LEU A 107 25.82 0.11 -6.40
C LEU A 107 26.05 0.21 -7.90
N THR A 108 24.96 0.25 -8.66
CA THR A 108 24.91 0.48 -10.11
C THR A 108 24.18 1.77 -10.40
N PRO A 109 24.47 2.47 -11.54
CA PRO A 109 23.76 3.69 -11.91
C PRO A 109 22.28 3.46 -12.12
N GLY A 110 21.48 4.42 -11.70
CA GLY A 110 20.02 4.39 -11.82
C GLY A 110 19.35 3.73 -10.61
N GLU A 111 18.03 3.75 -10.64
CA GLU A 111 17.17 3.03 -9.71
C GLU A 111 16.69 1.75 -10.39
N ASP A 112 16.89 0.61 -9.73
CA ASP A 112 16.30 -0.67 -10.17
C ASP A 112 14.80 -0.65 -9.81
N LYS A 113 14.03 0.12 -10.61
CA LYS A 113 12.58 0.20 -10.42
C LYS A 113 11.93 -1.05 -10.95
N PRO A 114 10.99 -1.62 -10.19
CA PRO A 114 10.16 -2.68 -10.71
C PRO A 114 9.43 -2.24 -11.98
N ASN A 115 9.32 -3.14 -12.96
CA ASN A 115 8.52 -2.88 -14.16
C ASN A 115 7.03 -2.87 -13.79
N ARG A 116 6.32 -1.76 -14.10
CA ARG A 116 4.90 -1.58 -13.83
C ARG A 116 4.17 -1.15 -15.11
N PRO A 117 4.03 -2.08 -16.07
CA PRO A 117 3.59 -1.75 -17.44
C PRO A 117 2.17 -1.19 -17.51
N GLN A 118 1.33 -1.45 -16.50
CA GLN A 118 -0.04 -0.96 -16.44
C GLN A 118 -0.16 0.45 -15.87
N THR A 119 0.91 1.03 -15.29
CA THR A 119 0.86 2.40 -14.78
C THR A 119 0.52 3.36 -15.93
N PRO A 120 -0.58 4.12 -15.85
CA PRO A 120 -1.01 4.97 -16.95
C PRO A 120 0.00 6.08 -17.25
N VAL A 121 0.34 6.23 -18.54
CA VAL A 121 1.25 7.25 -19.04
C VAL A 121 0.54 8.05 -20.13
N GLY A 122 0.61 9.39 -20.03
CA GLY A 122 -0.02 10.29 -21.02
C GLY A 122 0.63 10.25 -22.40
N PRO A 123 -0.02 10.81 -23.43
CA PRO A 123 -1.25 11.61 -23.34
C PRO A 123 -2.52 10.78 -23.13
N PHE A 124 -3.43 11.29 -22.27
CA PHE A 124 -4.68 10.60 -21.94
C PHE A 124 -5.83 11.02 -22.86
N PRO A 125 -6.79 10.13 -23.20
CA PRO A 125 -8.01 10.48 -23.95
C PRO A 125 -9.08 11.13 -23.06
N TYR A 126 -8.81 11.38 -21.80
CA TYR A 126 -9.68 11.95 -20.77
C TYR A 126 -8.95 13.12 -20.07
N ALA A 127 -9.70 13.93 -19.31
CA ALA A 127 -9.13 15.03 -18.52
C ALA A 127 -8.88 14.61 -17.07
N THR A 128 -7.95 15.29 -16.42
CA THR A 128 -7.72 15.20 -14.97
C THR A 128 -7.75 16.61 -14.37
N GLU A 129 -8.35 16.73 -13.20
CA GLU A 129 -8.42 17.97 -12.42
C GLU A 129 -7.89 17.70 -11.02
N GLU A 130 -6.96 18.52 -10.53
CA GLU A 130 -6.62 18.53 -9.11
C GLU A 130 -7.74 19.22 -8.34
N VAL A 131 -8.24 18.57 -7.30
CA VAL A 131 -9.30 19.07 -6.46
C VAL A 131 -8.90 18.98 -4.99
N SER A 132 -9.50 19.84 -4.18
CA SER A 132 -9.35 19.80 -2.72
C SER A 132 -10.70 19.93 -2.06
N PHE A 133 -10.88 19.23 -0.96
CA PHE A 133 -12.09 19.33 -0.13
C PHE A 133 -11.72 19.29 1.35
N ALA A 134 -12.57 19.86 2.19
CA ALA A 134 -12.31 19.95 3.61
C ALA A 134 -13.18 18.98 4.42
N ASN A 135 -12.60 18.36 5.44
CA ASN A 135 -13.32 17.68 6.50
C ASN A 135 -12.82 18.18 7.86
N GLY A 136 -13.58 19.04 8.51
CA GLY A 136 -13.15 19.73 9.72
C GLY A 136 -11.89 20.56 9.48
N ASN A 137 -10.81 20.23 10.18
CA ASN A 137 -9.52 20.92 10.06
C ASN A 137 -8.59 20.31 8.99
N TYR A 138 -8.99 19.23 8.34
CA TYR A 138 -8.21 18.54 7.32
C TYR A 138 -8.59 19.01 5.93
N ILE A 139 -7.59 19.28 5.09
CA ILE A 139 -7.75 19.53 3.66
C ILE A 139 -7.21 18.30 2.94
N LEU A 140 -8.07 17.65 2.18
CA LEU A 140 -7.77 16.44 1.43
C LEU A 140 -7.61 16.82 -0.04
N ASN A 141 -6.51 16.40 -0.64
CA ASN A 141 -6.18 16.69 -2.02
C ASN A 141 -6.40 15.44 -2.87
N GLY A 142 -6.95 15.62 -4.05
CA GLY A 142 -7.27 14.50 -4.92
C GLY A 142 -7.20 14.84 -6.39
N THR A 143 -7.26 13.80 -7.21
CA THR A 143 -7.34 13.88 -8.66
C THR A 143 -8.70 13.39 -9.12
N LEU A 144 -9.49 14.28 -9.71
CA LEU A 144 -10.75 13.95 -10.39
C LEU A 144 -10.44 13.62 -11.85
N THR A 145 -10.71 12.37 -12.25
CA THR A 145 -10.52 11.88 -13.62
C THR A 145 -11.86 11.91 -14.34
N LEU A 146 -11.91 12.61 -15.49
CA LEU A 146 -13.13 12.94 -16.21
C LEU A 146 -13.10 12.31 -17.61
N PRO A 147 -14.00 11.38 -17.95
CA PRO A 147 -14.05 10.80 -19.27
C PRO A 147 -14.40 11.85 -20.33
N LYS A 148 -14.01 11.57 -21.59
CA LYS A 148 -14.32 12.47 -22.71
C LYS A 148 -15.84 12.67 -22.84
N GLY A 149 -16.27 13.92 -22.87
CA GLY A 149 -17.68 14.27 -23.01
C GLY A 149 -18.51 14.01 -21.75
N TYR A 150 -17.89 13.97 -20.58
CA TYR A 150 -18.62 13.82 -19.32
C TYR A 150 -19.70 14.88 -19.13
N SER A 151 -20.71 14.55 -18.38
CA SER A 151 -21.82 15.42 -18.02
C SER A 151 -22.27 15.12 -16.59
N ARG A 152 -23.22 15.88 -16.08
CA ARG A 152 -23.82 15.63 -14.78
C ARG A 152 -24.42 14.21 -14.64
N LYS A 153 -24.81 13.58 -15.75
CA LYS A 153 -25.35 12.21 -15.77
C LYS A 153 -24.27 11.12 -15.79
N THR A 154 -23.00 11.48 -16.01
CA THR A 154 -21.89 10.53 -15.98
C THR A 154 -21.79 9.93 -14.58
N PRO A 155 -21.75 8.59 -14.42
CA PRO A 155 -21.53 7.99 -13.12
C PRO A 155 -20.10 8.27 -12.63
N VAL A 156 -19.95 8.53 -11.34
CA VAL A 156 -18.67 8.79 -10.70
C VAL A 156 -18.46 7.89 -9.49
N LEU A 157 -17.24 7.44 -9.28
CA LEU A 157 -16.80 6.69 -8.10
C LEU A 157 -15.79 7.52 -7.29
N LEU A 158 -16.08 7.71 -6.00
CA LEU A 158 -15.07 8.05 -5.02
C LEU A 158 -14.28 6.79 -4.71
N MET A 159 -12.95 6.86 -4.74
CA MET A 159 -12.09 5.72 -4.46
C MET A 159 -11.48 5.87 -3.07
N VAL A 160 -11.68 4.85 -2.22
CA VAL A 160 -11.27 4.83 -0.81
C VAL A 160 -10.25 3.72 -0.60
N THR A 161 -9.08 4.08 -0.13
CA THR A 161 -7.92 3.20 0.09
C THR A 161 -8.13 2.21 1.23
N GLY A 162 -7.24 1.23 1.33
CA GLY A 162 -7.18 0.29 2.45
C GLY A 162 -6.63 0.90 3.74
N SER A 163 -6.28 0.03 4.68
CA SER A 163 -5.85 0.42 6.03
C SER A 163 -4.60 1.32 6.04
N GLY A 164 -4.61 2.30 6.91
CA GLY A 164 -3.50 3.24 7.11
C GLY A 164 -3.62 4.49 6.24
N GLN A 165 -2.59 5.33 6.33
CA GLN A 165 -2.50 6.57 5.58
C GLN A 165 -1.84 6.31 4.24
N GLN A 166 -2.59 6.40 3.17
CA GLN A 166 -2.14 6.09 1.82
C GLN A 166 -2.28 7.29 0.87
N ASN A 167 -1.50 7.27 -0.20
CA ASN A 167 -1.71 8.22 -1.27
C ASN A 167 -2.91 7.83 -2.14
N ARG A 168 -3.38 8.76 -2.93
CA ARG A 168 -4.53 8.61 -3.85
C ARG A 168 -4.44 7.45 -4.84
N ASP A 169 -3.25 6.91 -5.08
CA ASP A 169 -3.01 5.80 -5.99
C ASP A 169 -2.98 4.44 -5.29
N GLU A 170 -3.08 4.44 -3.94
CA GLU A 170 -2.88 3.24 -3.10
C GLU A 170 -1.55 2.57 -3.43
N GLU A 171 -0.48 3.37 -3.48
CA GLU A 171 0.81 2.94 -3.98
C GLU A 171 1.51 1.99 -3.01
N LEU A 172 1.78 0.77 -3.49
CA LEU A 172 2.52 -0.24 -2.76
C LEU A 172 3.52 -0.93 -3.69
N PHE A 173 4.81 -0.95 -3.35
CA PHE A 173 5.89 -1.51 -4.20
C PHE A 173 5.88 -0.95 -5.64
N ASP A 174 5.66 0.36 -5.78
CA ASP A 174 5.52 1.07 -7.06
C ASP A 174 4.30 0.64 -7.92
N HIS A 175 3.44 -0.25 -7.43
CA HIS A 175 2.12 -0.47 -8.00
C HIS A 175 1.20 0.70 -7.65
N LYS A 176 0.36 1.09 -8.61
CA LYS A 176 -0.63 2.16 -8.46
C LYS A 176 -2.02 1.66 -8.87
N PRO A 177 -2.61 0.73 -8.10
CA PRO A 177 -3.85 0.08 -8.48
C PRO A 177 -4.98 1.07 -8.74
N PHE A 178 -5.14 2.10 -7.93
CA PHE A 178 -6.18 3.08 -8.13
C PHE A 178 -5.99 3.94 -9.39
N ALA A 179 -4.73 4.23 -9.77
CA ALA A 179 -4.48 4.89 -11.06
C ALA A 179 -4.87 4.00 -12.25
N VAL A 180 -4.56 2.70 -12.18
CA VAL A 180 -4.92 1.72 -13.22
C VAL A 180 -6.44 1.58 -13.35
N ILE A 181 -7.16 1.44 -12.24
CA ILE A 181 -8.62 1.36 -12.22
C ILE A 181 -9.24 2.66 -12.77
N ALA A 182 -8.74 3.82 -12.36
CA ALA A 182 -9.24 5.11 -12.82
C ALA A 182 -9.05 5.32 -14.33
N ASP A 183 -7.90 4.90 -14.90
CA ASP A 183 -7.67 4.93 -16.35
C ASP A 183 -8.67 4.05 -17.11
N ALA A 184 -8.85 2.80 -16.65
CA ALA A 184 -9.79 1.86 -17.26
C ALA A 184 -11.23 2.40 -17.22
N LEU A 185 -11.67 2.94 -16.09
CA LEU A 185 -12.99 3.52 -15.91
C LEU A 185 -13.19 4.77 -16.75
N ALA A 186 -12.21 5.67 -16.81
CA ALA A 186 -12.31 6.88 -17.63
C ALA A 186 -12.42 6.57 -19.13
N ARG A 187 -11.64 5.61 -19.62
CA ARG A 187 -11.77 5.11 -21.00
C ARG A 187 -13.13 4.49 -21.26
N ALA A 188 -13.75 3.93 -20.24
CA ALA A 188 -15.09 3.34 -20.30
C ALA A 188 -16.22 4.35 -20.01
N GLY A 189 -15.95 5.65 -19.85
CA GLY A 189 -16.97 6.67 -19.66
C GLY A 189 -17.48 6.81 -18.22
N VAL A 190 -16.70 6.42 -17.23
CA VAL A 190 -16.97 6.57 -15.79
C VAL A 190 -15.93 7.52 -15.19
N ALA A 191 -16.38 8.51 -14.41
CA ALA A 191 -15.49 9.41 -13.70
C ALA A 191 -15.02 8.80 -12.37
N THR A 192 -13.85 9.25 -11.86
CA THR A 192 -13.35 8.81 -10.56
C THR A 192 -12.71 9.98 -9.81
N LEU A 193 -12.86 9.98 -8.48
CA LEU A 193 -12.08 10.83 -7.58
C LEU A 193 -11.22 9.93 -6.69
N ARG A 194 -9.91 10.11 -6.79
CA ARG A 194 -8.89 9.52 -5.91
C ARG A 194 -8.33 10.64 -5.03
N TYR A 195 -8.14 10.40 -3.76
CA TYR A 195 -7.63 11.43 -2.83
C TYR A 195 -6.58 10.86 -1.89
N ASP A 196 -5.66 11.71 -1.43
CA ASP A 196 -4.68 11.37 -0.42
C ASP A 196 -5.36 11.37 0.96
N ASP A 197 -5.14 10.33 1.74
CA ASP A 197 -5.70 10.21 3.08
C ASP A 197 -5.20 11.34 3.99
N ARG A 198 -6.00 11.66 5.02
CA ARG A 198 -5.60 12.61 6.04
C ARG A 198 -4.24 12.24 6.63
N GLY A 199 -3.34 13.21 6.72
CA GLY A 199 -1.99 13.04 7.26
C GLY A 199 -1.02 12.30 6.36
N PHE A 200 -1.40 11.90 5.13
CA PHE A 200 -0.44 11.34 4.20
C PHE A 200 0.65 12.36 3.87
N GLY A 201 1.92 11.96 4.02
CA GLY A 201 3.07 12.84 3.80
C GLY A 201 3.35 13.84 4.93
N ASP A 202 2.53 13.90 5.97
CA ASP A 202 2.78 14.71 7.16
C ASP A 202 3.67 13.94 8.15
N SER A 203 4.93 14.38 8.29
CA SER A 203 5.88 13.77 9.22
C SER A 203 5.51 13.95 10.71
N SER A 204 4.54 14.80 11.03
CA SER A 204 4.03 14.99 12.39
C SER A 204 2.85 14.09 12.72
N ALA A 205 2.23 13.46 11.71
CA ALA A 205 1.13 12.53 11.89
C ALA A 205 1.58 11.28 12.66
N LYS A 206 0.79 10.89 13.68
CA LYS A 206 1.09 9.69 14.45
C LYS A 206 0.50 8.45 13.76
N PRO A 207 1.23 7.35 13.70
CA PRO A 207 0.68 6.09 13.20
C PRO A 207 -0.58 5.70 13.99
N MET A 208 -1.60 5.20 13.30
CA MET A 208 -2.84 4.68 13.91
C MET A 208 -3.56 5.67 14.85
N GLU A 209 -3.44 6.97 14.61
CA GLU A 209 -4.13 8.02 15.37
C GLU A 209 -5.61 8.08 14.99
N TRP A 210 -5.92 7.93 13.71
CA TRP A 210 -7.28 8.02 13.16
C TRP A 210 -7.90 6.65 12.97
N THR A 211 -9.22 6.60 13.15
CA THR A 211 -10.02 5.38 13.07
C THR A 211 -10.68 5.22 11.69
N THR A 212 -11.26 4.05 11.42
CA THR A 212 -12.08 3.81 10.22
C THR A 212 -13.22 4.83 10.09
N ASP A 213 -13.81 5.28 11.20
CA ASP A 213 -14.85 6.32 11.17
C ASP A 213 -14.31 7.69 10.74
N ASP A 214 -13.06 8.02 11.06
CA ASP A 214 -12.40 9.23 10.58
C ASP A 214 -12.21 9.18 9.05
N PHE A 215 -11.72 8.07 8.51
CA PHE A 215 -11.57 7.86 7.06
C PHE A 215 -12.93 7.81 6.36
N LYS A 216 -13.96 7.21 6.97
CA LYS A 216 -15.35 7.29 6.48
C LYS A 216 -15.85 8.73 6.41
N SER A 217 -15.54 9.53 7.43
CA SER A 217 -15.92 10.97 7.44
C SER A 217 -15.27 11.74 6.29
N ASP A 218 -13.99 11.43 5.96
CA ASP A 218 -13.31 12.01 4.80
C ASP A 218 -13.97 11.60 3.49
N ALA A 219 -14.29 10.32 3.36
CA ALA A 219 -14.98 9.82 2.17
C ALA A 219 -16.37 10.47 1.99
N LEU A 220 -17.10 10.71 3.08
CA LEU A 220 -18.38 11.44 3.02
C LEU A 220 -18.21 12.88 2.50
N ALA A 221 -17.17 13.61 2.95
CA ALA A 221 -16.87 14.94 2.43
C ALA A 221 -16.51 14.92 0.93
N GLY A 222 -15.75 13.89 0.50
CA GLY A 222 -15.46 13.66 -0.93
C GLY A 222 -16.73 13.39 -1.76
N LEU A 223 -17.68 12.63 -1.21
CA LEU A 223 -18.97 12.38 -1.85
C LEU A 223 -19.80 13.67 -1.98
N GLU A 224 -19.79 14.53 -0.99
CA GLU A 224 -20.48 15.83 -1.05
C GLU A 224 -19.93 16.70 -2.19
N LEU A 225 -18.60 16.79 -2.32
CA LEU A 225 -17.97 17.47 -3.46
C LEU A 225 -18.44 16.89 -4.81
N LEU A 226 -18.50 15.56 -4.93
CA LEU A 226 -18.93 14.91 -6.18
C LEU A 226 -20.41 15.15 -6.49
N ARG A 227 -21.28 15.20 -5.49
CA ARG A 227 -22.72 15.46 -5.68
C ARG A 227 -23.04 16.87 -6.20
N GLU A 228 -22.14 17.81 -6.05
CA GLU A 228 -22.28 19.13 -6.69
C GLU A 228 -22.20 19.04 -8.22
N ARG A 229 -21.49 18.04 -8.74
CA ARG A 229 -21.16 17.90 -10.17
C ARG A 229 -21.85 16.71 -10.86
N PHE A 230 -22.25 15.67 -10.12
CA PHE A 230 -22.75 14.41 -10.66
C PHE A 230 -24.04 13.97 -9.98
N ASP A 231 -24.96 13.40 -10.78
CA ASP A 231 -26.25 12.89 -10.29
C ASP A 231 -26.16 11.44 -9.78
N LYS A 232 -25.12 10.68 -10.20
CA LYS A 232 -24.91 9.27 -9.84
C LYS A 232 -23.54 9.12 -9.22
N VAL A 233 -23.50 9.02 -7.89
CA VAL A 233 -22.26 8.99 -7.11
C VAL A 233 -22.17 7.71 -6.30
N GLY A 234 -21.13 6.92 -6.57
CA GLY A 234 -20.83 5.69 -5.85
C GLY A 234 -19.49 5.73 -5.14
N VAL A 235 -19.19 4.65 -4.45
CA VAL A 235 -17.90 4.43 -3.76
C VAL A 235 -17.27 3.14 -4.26
N LEU A 236 -15.98 3.19 -4.61
CA LEU A 236 -15.13 2.03 -4.79
C LEU A 236 -14.14 2.02 -3.64
N GLY A 237 -14.11 0.95 -2.85
CA GLY A 237 -13.16 0.81 -1.77
C GLY A 237 -12.39 -0.49 -1.84
N HIS A 238 -11.12 -0.45 -1.47
CA HIS A 238 -10.26 -1.62 -1.36
C HIS A 238 -9.99 -1.95 0.10
N SER A 239 -10.00 -3.24 0.47
CA SER A 239 -9.70 -3.70 1.83
C SER A 239 -10.59 -2.96 2.87
N GLU A 240 -10.04 -2.24 3.83
CA GLU A 240 -10.80 -1.40 4.77
C GLU A 240 -11.67 -0.37 4.06
N GLY A 241 -11.21 0.19 2.92
CA GLY A 241 -12.02 1.06 2.08
C GLY A 241 -13.28 0.39 1.55
N GLY A 242 -13.24 -0.92 1.29
CA GLY A 242 -14.42 -1.71 0.94
C GLY A 242 -15.43 -1.81 2.09
N THR A 243 -14.95 -1.90 3.33
CA THR A 243 -15.79 -1.81 4.53
C THR A 243 -16.41 -0.42 4.68
N ILE A 244 -15.60 0.63 4.47
CA ILE A 244 -16.08 2.02 4.48
C ILE A 244 -17.16 2.23 3.41
N ALA A 245 -16.99 1.66 2.21
CA ALA A 245 -18.02 1.72 1.17
C ALA A 245 -19.35 1.09 1.63
N MET A 246 -19.29 -0.06 2.32
CA MET A 246 -20.49 -0.70 2.89
C MET A 246 -21.11 0.14 4.02
N MET A 247 -20.32 0.78 4.87
CA MET A 247 -20.81 1.69 5.92
C MET A 247 -21.54 2.89 5.30
N ILE A 248 -20.96 3.53 4.29
CA ILE A 248 -21.56 4.66 3.57
C ILE A 248 -22.85 4.25 2.86
N ALA A 249 -22.87 3.06 2.25
CA ALA A 249 -24.06 2.52 1.59
C ALA A 249 -25.18 2.19 2.57
N ALA A 250 -24.85 1.67 3.76
CA ALA A 250 -25.83 1.42 4.83
C ALA A 250 -26.47 2.71 5.35
N GLU A 251 -25.76 3.83 5.31
CA GLU A 251 -26.28 5.18 5.60
C GLU A 251 -27.04 5.82 4.40
N LYS A 252 -27.18 5.09 3.28
CA LYS A 252 -27.85 5.54 2.03
C LYS A 252 -27.22 6.78 1.42
N LYS A 253 -25.88 6.91 1.56
CA LYS A 253 -25.12 8.06 1.04
C LYS A 253 -24.48 7.79 -0.33
N ALA A 254 -24.48 6.52 -0.80
CA ALA A 254 -23.99 6.13 -2.12
C ALA A 254 -25.11 5.52 -2.96
N ASP A 255 -25.09 5.78 -4.28
CA ASP A 255 -26.07 5.23 -5.23
C ASP A 255 -25.72 3.80 -5.67
N PHE A 256 -24.46 3.40 -5.54
CA PHE A 256 -23.90 2.08 -5.79
C PHE A 256 -22.52 1.97 -5.14
N ILE A 257 -22.05 0.75 -4.88
CA ILE A 257 -20.70 0.53 -4.34
C ILE A 257 -19.97 -0.60 -5.06
N VAL A 258 -18.64 -0.49 -5.07
CA VAL A 258 -17.68 -1.53 -5.45
C VAL A 258 -16.81 -1.82 -4.24
N SER A 259 -16.87 -3.04 -3.72
CA SER A 259 -16.02 -3.53 -2.63
C SER A 259 -14.99 -4.50 -3.18
N LEU A 260 -13.75 -4.10 -3.19
CA LEU A 260 -12.60 -4.90 -3.61
C LEU A 260 -11.89 -5.43 -2.36
N ALA A 261 -11.95 -6.74 -2.13
CA ALA A 261 -11.39 -7.40 -0.93
C ALA A 261 -11.83 -6.73 0.39
N GLY A 262 -13.08 -6.20 0.43
CA GLY A 262 -13.59 -5.51 1.62
C GLY A 262 -13.94 -6.47 2.75
N MET A 263 -13.58 -6.08 3.98
CA MET A 263 -13.88 -6.87 5.17
C MET A 263 -15.37 -6.75 5.52
N ALA A 264 -16.03 -7.89 5.66
CA ALA A 264 -17.45 -7.98 6.07
C ALA A 264 -17.65 -8.72 7.40
N ILE A 265 -16.69 -9.54 7.80
CA ILE A 265 -16.59 -10.14 9.14
C ILE A 265 -15.88 -9.17 10.09
N SER A 266 -15.81 -9.51 11.38
CA SER A 266 -15.16 -8.61 12.34
C SER A 266 -13.66 -8.43 12.10
N GLY A 267 -13.13 -7.28 12.50
CA GLY A 267 -11.70 -7.03 12.45
C GLY A 267 -10.89 -8.02 13.30
N ALA A 268 -11.45 -8.46 14.43
CA ALA A 268 -10.84 -9.50 15.26
C ALA A 268 -10.73 -10.84 14.51
N GLU A 269 -11.81 -11.30 13.85
CA GLU A 269 -11.80 -12.52 13.03
C GLU A 269 -10.80 -12.39 11.87
N THR A 270 -10.75 -11.23 11.22
CA THR A 270 -9.80 -10.95 10.13
C THR A 270 -8.35 -11.07 10.60
N LEU A 271 -7.99 -10.45 11.73
CA LEU A 271 -6.63 -10.54 12.28
C LEU A 271 -6.27 -11.95 12.75
N LEU A 272 -7.20 -12.69 13.32
CA LEU A 272 -6.99 -14.09 13.68
C LEU A 272 -6.70 -14.94 12.44
N TRP A 273 -7.47 -14.73 11.36
CA TRP A 273 -7.25 -15.43 10.10
C TRP A 273 -5.89 -15.10 9.49
N GLN A 274 -5.49 -13.82 9.44
CA GLN A 274 -4.18 -13.38 8.96
C GLN A 274 -3.03 -14.03 9.74
N ASN A 275 -3.12 -14.05 11.08
CA ASN A 275 -2.11 -14.71 11.92
C ASN A 275 -2.05 -16.21 11.63
N ARG A 276 -3.21 -16.88 11.48
CA ARG A 276 -3.29 -18.30 11.15
C ARG A 276 -2.58 -18.62 9.83
N ILE A 277 -2.88 -17.88 8.77
CA ILE A 277 -2.27 -18.08 7.44
C ILE A 277 -0.76 -17.81 7.48
N SER A 278 -0.37 -16.72 8.14
CA SER A 278 1.05 -16.36 8.27
C SER A 278 1.86 -17.44 9.01
N LEU A 279 1.36 -17.91 10.14
CA LEU A 279 2.05 -18.93 10.94
C LEU A 279 2.12 -20.28 10.23
N LYS A 280 1.06 -20.69 9.52
CA LYS A 280 1.10 -21.88 8.67
C LYS A 280 2.14 -21.73 7.55
N GLY A 281 2.22 -20.57 6.91
CA GLY A 281 3.24 -20.25 5.90
C GLY A 281 4.68 -20.30 6.44
N LEU A 282 4.86 -20.02 7.74
CA LEU A 282 6.14 -20.14 8.44
C LEU A 282 6.45 -21.56 8.93
N GLY A 283 5.55 -22.54 8.73
CA GLY A 283 5.76 -23.95 9.05
C GLY A 283 5.40 -24.36 10.49
N PHE A 284 4.67 -23.53 11.23
CA PHE A 284 4.13 -23.94 12.54
C PHE A 284 3.03 -25.00 12.40
N THR A 285 2.96 -25.92 13.37
CA THR A 285 1.94 -26.96 13.39
C THR A 285 0.55 -26.40 13.67
N ASP A 286 -0.50 -27.14 13.28
CA ASP A 286 -1.87 -26.71 13.54
C ASP A 286 -2.16 -26.50 15.02
N ASP A 287 -1.61 -27.32 15.92
CA ASP A 287 -1.77 -27.17 17.37
C ASP A 287 -1.13 -25.88 17.88
N GLN A 288 0.10 -25.57 17.44
CA GLN A 288 0.78 -24.32 17.78
C GLN A 288 0.03 -23.09 17.28
N VAL A 289 -0.44 -23.13 16.02
CA VAL A 289 -1.23 -22.07 15.41
C VAL A 289 -2.56 -21.88 16.16
N ASN A 290 -3.25 -22.96 16.50
CA ASN A 290 -4.52 -22.90 17.23
C ASN A 290 -4.33 -22.32 18.63
N SER A 291 -3.29 -22.76 19.36
CA SER A 291 -2.99 -22.27 20.70
C SER A 291 -2.65 -20.77 20.68
N TYR A 292 -1.81 -20.34 19.74
CA TYR A 292 -1.47 -18.94 19.56
C TYR A 292 -2.68 -18.07 19.18
N CYS A 293 -3.48 -18.51 18.19
CA CYS A 293 -4.69 -17.79 17.78
C CYS A 293 -5.71 -17.69 18.91
N LYS A 294 -5.86 -18.72 19.75
CA LYS A 294 -6.75 -18.68 20.91
C LYS A 294 -6.29 -17.67 21.96
N MET A 295 -4.98 -17.57 22.18
CA MET A 295 -4.39 -16.54 23.05
C MET A 295 -4.66 -15.13 22.51
N LEU A 296 -4.49 -14.91 21.19
CA LEU A 296 -4.82 -13.63 20.54
C LEU A 296 -6.32 -13.32 20.62
N GLU A 297 -7.20 -14.30 20.38
CA GLU A 297 -8.64 -14.13 20.48
C GLU A 297 -9.05 -13.61 21.87
N THR A 298 -8.48 -14.22 22.93
CA THR A 298 -8.69 -13.74 24.30
C THR A 298 -8.18 -12.32 24.50
N ALA A 299 -7.00 -11.99 23.94
CA ALA A 299 -6.44 -10.62 24.04
C ALA A 299 -7.31 -9.60 23.31
N PHE A 300 -7.85 -9.93 22.15
CA PHE A 300 -8.75 -9.06 21.37
C PHE A 300 -10.08 -8.86 22.09
N ASP A 301 -10.68 -9.94 22.61
CA ASP A 301 -11.92 -9.85 23.39
C ASP A 301 -11.75 -8.96 24.62
N VAL A 302 -10.68 -9.17 25.40
CA VAL A 302 -10.35 -8.33 26.56
C VAL A 302 -10.16 -6.87 26.16
N ARG A 303 -9.57 -6.62 24.98
CA ARG A 303 -9.35 -5.24 24.54
C ARG A 303 -10.65 -4.51 24.19
N VAL A 304 -11.62 -5.24 23.60
CA VAL A 304 -12.92 -4.67 23.21
C VAL A 304 -13.89 -4.61 24.39
N ASN A 305 -13.98 -5.69 25.17
CA ASN A 305 -15.01 -5.88 26.18
C ASN A 305 -14.52 -5.66 27.63
N GLY A 306 -13.23 -5.46 27.82
CA GLY A 306 -12.60 -5.35 29.13
C GLY A 306 -12.27 -6.72 29.74
N GLY A 307 -11.47 -6.72 30.80
CA GLY A 307 -11.06 -7.93 31.49
C GLY A 307 -9.56 -7.99 31.74
N ARG A 308 -9.07 -9.19 32.05
CA ARG A 308 -7.66 -9.45 32.29
C ARG A 308 -7.02 -10.04 31.04
N MET A 309 -5.91 -9.46 30.59
CA MET A 309 -5.10 -9.99 29.49
C MET A 309 -4.69 -11.45 29.76
N PRO A 310 -4.69 -12.31 28.74
CA PRO A 310 -4.28 -13.70 28.87
C PRO A 310 -2.85 -13.80 29.37
N ASN A 311 -2.59 -14.73 30.30
CA ASN A 311 -1.23 -15.08 30.68
C ASN A 311 -0.67 -16.06 29.64
N PRO A 312 0.44 -15.75 28.95
CA PRO A 312 1.02 -16.67 27.96
C PRO A 312 1.33 -18.07 28.50
N ASP A 313 1.64 -18.21 29.80
CA ASP A 313 1.94 -19.49 30.41
C ASP A 313 0.73 -20.44 30.47
N ASP A 314 -0.48 -19.93 30.27
CA ASP A 314 -1.70 -20.72 30.22
C ASP A 314 -1.95 -21.37 28.83
N TYR A 315 -1.07 -21.08 27.84
CA TYR A 315 -1.18 -21.53 26.45
C TYR A 315 0.07 -22.27 26.02
N ASP A 316 -0.10 -23.37 25.28
CA ASP A 316 1.03 -24.09 24.67
C ASP A 316 1.49 -23.38 23.38
N VAL A 317 2.23 -22.29 23.57
CA VAL A 317 2.72 -21.41 22.49
C VAL A 317 4.23 -21.43 22.49
N PRO A 318 4.87 -21.65 21.32
CA PRO A 318 6.32 -21.60 21.20
C PRO A 318 6.90 -20.26 21.67
N GLU A 319 8.02 -20.29 22.41
CA GLU A 319 8.71 -19.09 22.88
C GLU A 319 9.09 -18.15 21.73
N SER A 320 9.39 -18.69 20.55
CA SER A 320 9.67 -17.93 19.34
C SER A 320 8.52 -17.00 18.88
N LEU A 321 7.28 -17.24 19.31
CA LEU A 321 6.12 -16.39 19.00
C LEU A 321 5.83 -15.34 20.07
N MET A 322 6.52 -15.36 21.20
CA MET A 322 6.27 -14.41 22.30
C MET A 322 6.58 -12.96 21.90
N GLN A 323 7.65 -12.75 21.15
CA GLN A 323 7.98 -11.40 20.66
C GLN A 323 6.87 -10.87 19.74
N ASN A 324 6.33 -11.72 18.85
CA ASN A 324 5.20 -11.34 17.99
C ASN A 324 3.94 -11.05 18.82
N TYR A 325 3.64 -11.89 19.80
CA TYR A 325 2.50 -11.66 20.71
C TYR A 325 2.58 -10.31 21.40
N TRP A 326 3.72 -9.95 22.00
CA TRP A 326 3.87 -8.68 22.68
C TRP A 326 3.82 -7.48 21.72
N ALA A 327 4.27 -7.65 20.48
CA ALA A 327 4.12 -6.64 19.44
C ALA A 327 2.63 -6.42 19.09
N VAL A 328 1.86 -7.48 18.94
CA VAL A 328 0.41 -7.40 18.72
C VAL A 328 -0.29 -6.76 19.92
N VAL A 329 0.04 -7.18 21.15
CA VAL A 329 -0.51 -6.59 22.38
C VAL A 329 -0.24 -5.09 22.46
N ALA A 330 0.94 -4.63 22.05
CA ALA A 330 1.25 -3.21 21.98
C ALA A 330 0.40 -2.48 20.92
N GLN A 331 0.22 -3.06 19.74
CA GLN A 331 -0.58 -2.47 18.66
C GLN A 331 -2.06 -2.34 19.01
N ILE A 332 -2.68 -3.35 19.63
CA ILE A 332 -4.09 -3.30 20.03
C ILE A 332 -4.40 -2.28 21.14
N GLN A 333 -3.39 -1.57 21.67
CA GLN A 333 -3.60 -0.42 22.55
C GLN A 333 -3.93 0.87 21.77
N MET A 334 -3.63 0.90 20.45
CA MET A 334 -3.84 2.09 19.63
C MET A 334 -5.34 2.32 19.37
N PRO A 335 -5.83 3.57 19.35
CA PRO A 335 -7.24 3.88 19.10
C PRO A 335 -7.79 3.25 17.83
N TYR A 336 -7.04 3.32 16.74
CA TYR A 336 -7.39 2.67 15.48
C TYR A 336 -7.65 1.16 15.65
N MET A 337 -6.73 0.44 16.31
CA MET A 337 -6.85 -1.00 16.47
C MET A 337 -8.02 -1.41 17.37
N ILE A 338 -8.31 -0.63 18.40
CA ILE A 338 -9.48 -0.88 19.26
C ILE A 338 -10.76 -0.78 18.43
N HIS A 339 -10.85 0.28 17.62
CA HIS A 339 -11.99 0.48 16.73
C HIS A 339 -12.09 -0.64 15.69
N PHE A 340 -10.97 -0.95 15.03
CA PHE A 340 -10.88 -2.00 14.02
C PHE A 340 -11.32 -3.37 14.54
N LEU A 341 -10.87 -3.78 15.74
CA LEU A 341 -11.25 -5.05 16.35
C LEU A 341 -12.76 -5.19 16.55
N SER A 342 -13.44 -4.09 16.88
CA SER A 342 -14.89 -4.05 17.13
C SER A 342 -15.72 -3.86 15.86
N LEU A 343 -15.09 -3.52 14.73
CA LEU A 343 -15.78 -3.28 13.47
C LEU A 343 -16.29 -4.61 12.89
N ASP A 344 -17.60 -4.70 12.61
CA ASP A 344 -18.25 -5.86 12.01
C ASP A 344 -19.35 -5.41 11.06
N ALA A 345 -19.10 -5.53 9.76
CA ALA A 345 -20.03 -5.06 8.75
C ALA A 345 -21.31 -5.91 8.65
N ARG A 346 -21.33 -7.15 9.19
CA ARG A 346 -22.53 -8.00 9.20
C ARG A 346 -23.73 -7.30 9.85
N SER A 347 -23.47 -6.45 10.83
CA SER A 347 -24.52 -5.71 11.55
C SER A 347 -25.22 -4.62 10.70
N ILE A 348 -24.57 -4.16 9.63
CA ILE A 348 -25.04 -3.05 8.78
C ILE A 348 -25.47 -3.49 7.37
N LEU A 349 -25.03 -4.67 6.90
CA LEU A 349 -25.29 -5.14 5.53
C LEU A 349 -26.78 -5.15 5.16
N GLY A 350 -27.68 -5.45 6.11
CA GLY A 350 -29.11 -5.41 5.91
C GLY A 350 -29.68 -4.03 5.53
N ASN A 351 -28.93 -2.95 5.79
CA ASN A 351 -29.30 -1.58 5.43
C ASN A 351 -28.74 -1.14 4.07
N VAL A 352 -27.87 -1.94 3.44
CA VAL A 352 -27.27 -1.65 2.13
C VAL A 352 -28.26 -2.01 1.03
N THR A 353 -29.02 -1.04 0.59
CA THR A 353 -30.11 -1.25 -0.40
C THR A 353 -29.70 -0.89 -1.84
N CYS A 354 -28.60 -0.17 -2.01
CA CYS A 354 -28.05 0.16 -3.33
C CYS A 354 -27.38 -1.08 -3.98
N PRO A 355 -27.16 -1.07 -5.30
CA PRO A 355 -26.39 -2.10 -5.99
C PRO A 355 -24.96 -2.25 -5.44
N VAL A 356 -24.50 -3.49 -5.30
CA VAL A 356 -23.17 -3.86 -4.78
C VAL A 356 -22.45 -4.75 -5.77
N LEU A 357 -21.23 -4.36 -6.16
CA LEU A 357 -20.21 -5.25 -6.71
C LEU A 357 -19.24 -5.60 -5.60
N ALA A 358 -19.08 -6.88 -5.26
CA ALA A 358 -18.10 -7.34 -4.28
C ALA A 358 -17.21 -8.42 -4.88
N LEU A 359 -15.92 -8.17 -4.92
CA LEU A 359 -14.92 -9.06 -5.48
C LEU A 359 -13.82 -9.34 -4.44
N ASN A 360 -13.28 -10.56 -4.45
CA ASN A 360 -12.08 -10.88 -3.69
C ASN A 360 -11.27 -11.98 -4.39
N GLY A 361 -9.96 -12.00 -4.17
CA GLY A 361 -9.06 -12.98 -4.75
C GLY A 361 -9.05 -14.31 -4.00
N SER A 362 -8.99 -15.44 -4.72
CA SER A 362 -8.92 -16.76 -4.09
C SER A 362 -7.59 -17.03 -3.37
N LYS A 363 -6.57 -16.21 -3.64
CA LYS A 363 -5.25 -16.24 -2.99
C LYS A 363 -5.00 -15.01 -2.11
N ASP A 364 -6.06 -14.34 -1.69
CA ASP A 364 -5.95 -13.26 -0.75
C ASP A 364 -5.58 -13.80 0.64
N ASN A 365 -4.40 -13.43 1.14
CA ASN A 365 -3.89 -13.80 2.46
C ASN A 365 -4.09 -12.71 3.51
N GLN A 366 -4.82 -11.64 3.19
CA GLN A 366 -5.13 -10.55 4.12
C GLN A 366 -6.61 -10.50 4.48
N VAL A 367 -7.50 -10.76 3.52
CA VAL A 367 -8.96 -10.82 3.74
C VAL A 367 -9.48 -12.14 3.18
N ASP A 368 -9.94 -13.04 4.07
CA ASP A 368 -10.48 -14.32 3.68
C ASP A 368 -11.69 -14.17 2.75
N HIS A 369 -11.53 -14.59 1.49
CA HIS A 369 -12.56 -14.42 0.47
C HIS A 369 -13.84 -15.21 0.77
N GLU A 370 -13.72 -16.41 1.35
CA GLU A 370 -14.87 -17.27 1.61
C GLU A 370 -15.79 -16.68 2.68
N SER A 371 -15.23 -16.33 3.84
CA SER A 371 -15.99 -15.78 4.97
C SER A 371 -16.57 -14.40 4.61
N ASN A 372 -15.78 -13.52 4.01
CA ASN A 372 -16.20 -12.15 3.73
C ASN A 372 -17.26 -12.08 2.61
N LEU A 373 -17.03 -12.75 1.46
CA LEU A 373 -18.03 -12.77 0.39
C LEU A 373 -19.30 -13.53 0.79
N SER A 374 -19.20 -14.56 1.64
CA SER A 374 -20.36 -15.23 2.21
C SER A 374 -21.16 -14.30 3.12
N ALA A 375 -20.49 -13.54 4.00
CA ALA A 375 -21.15 -12.56 4.86
C ALA A 375 -21.88 -11.49 4.03
N ILE A 376 -21.23 -10.94 2.98
CA ILE A 376 -21.84 -9.98 2.06
C ILE A 376 -23.06 -10.59 1.37
N ARG A 377 -22.92 -11.78 0.78
CA ARG A 377 -24.02 -12.45 0.06
C ARG A 377 -25.23 -12.71 0.93
N ASN A 378 -25.01 -13.12 2.18
CA ASN A 378 -26.08 -13.48 3.11
C ASN A 378 -26.69 -12.25 3.81
N GLY A 379 -25.92 -11.15 3.97
CA GLY A 379 -26.36 -9.96 4.68
C GLY A 379 -27.07 -8.93 3.80
N LEU A 380 -26.78 -8.91 2.50
CA LEU A 380 -27.36 -7.91 1.59
C LEU A 380 -28.83 -8.20 1.27
N PRO A 381 -29.68 -7.16 1.21
CA PRO A 381 -31.01 -7.25 0.61
C PRO A 381 -30.93 -7.68 -0.87
N ALA A 382 -31.99 -8.35 -1.34
CA ALA A 382 -32.09 -8.76 -2.74
C ALA A 382 -32.03 -7.53 -3.67
N ASN A 383 -31.09 -7.53 -4.61
CA ASN A 383 -30.97 -6.53 -5.66
C ASN A 383 -30.45 -7.22 -6.92
N SER A 384 -31.15 -7.05 -8.06
CA SER A 384 -30.82 -7.73 -9.31
C SER A 384 -29.48 -7.30 -9.92
N LYS A 385 -28.90 -6.20 -9.44
CA LYS A 385 -27.58 -5.69 -9.85
C LYS A 385 -26.47 -6.07 -8.89
N ASN A 386 -26.76 -6.76 -7.77
CA ASN A 386 -25.71 -7.28 -6.93
C ASN A 386 -24.91 -8.35 -7.68
N TYR A 387 -23.59 -8.21 -7.60
CA TYR A 387 -22.65 -9.17 -8.19
C TYR A 387 -21.55 -9.46 -7.19
N ILE A 388 -21.42 -10.72 -6.77
CA ILE A 388 -20.49 -11.13 -5.70
C ILE A 388 -19.73 -12.35 -6.19
N GLU A 389 -18.41 -12.19 -6.37
CA GLU A 389 -17.58 -13.22 -7.00
C GLU A 389 -16.19 -13.31 -6.36
N THR A 390 -15.68 -14.56 -6.27
CA THR A 390 -14.26 -14.83 -6.00
C THR A 390 -13.52 -14.91 -7.32
N ILE A 391 -12.44 -14.15 -7.45
CA ILE A 391 -11.57 -14.17 -8.63
C ILE A 391 -10.44 -15.15 -8.40
N GLU A 392 -10.38 -16.17 -9.25
CA GLU A 392 -9.44 -17.26 -9.11
C GLU A 392 -8.00 -16.84 -9.39
N GLY A 393 -7.05 -17.25 -8.53
CA GLY A 393 -5.62 -17.09 -8.76
C GLY A 393 -5.04 -15.71 -8.45
N VAL A 394 -5.84 -14.74 -7.99
CA VAL A 394 -5.36 -13.39 -7.64
C VAL A 394 -5.23 -13.19 -6.13
N ASN A 395 -4.27 -12.32 -5.74
CA ASN A 395 -3.98 -11.94 -4.36
C ASN A 395 -4.86 -10.77 -3.87
N HIS A 396 -4.53 -10.22 -2.70
CA HIS A 396 -5.23 -9.08 -2.10
C HIS A 396 -5.24 -7.82 -2.96
N LEU A 397 -4.19 -7.57 -3.75
CA LEU A 397 -4.11 -6.45 -4.70
C LEU A 397 -4.72 -6.78 -6.07
N PHE A 398 -5.40 -7.91 -6.21
CA PHE A 398 -5.93 -8.41 -7.47
C PHE A 398 -4.87 -8.62 -8.55
N GLN A 399 -3.70 -9.13 -8.17
CA GLN A 399 -2.62 -9.54 -9.07
C GLN A 399 -2.60 -11.06 -9.19
N HIS A 400 -2.38 -11.60 -10.38
CA HIS A 400 -2.08 -13.02 -10.52
C HIS A 400 -0.81 -13.38 -9.77
N CYS A 401 -0.87 -14.39 -8.94
CA CYS A 401 0.20 -14.75 -8.01
C CYS A 401 0.37 -16.26 -7.85
N LYS A 402 1.48 -16.66 -7.25
CA LYS A 402 1.74 -18.07 -6.89
C LYS A 402 1.25 -18.36 -5.48
N THR A 403 1.62 -17.54 -4.54
CA THR A 403 1.43 -17.76 -3.10
C THR A 403 0.41 -16.82 -2.47
N GLY A 404 0.22 -15.61 -3.01
CA GLY A 404 -0.57 -14.53 -2.43
C GLY A 404 0.09 -13.83 -1.23
N GLN A 405 1.31 -14.22 -0.87
CA GLN A 405 2.05 -13.61 0.23
C GLN A 405 2.55 -12.21 -0.13
N VAL A 406 2.52 -11.27 0.81
CA VAL A 406 2.93 -9.86 0.61
C VAL A 406 4.31 -9.68 -0.02
N PRO A 407 5.36 -10.47 0.34
CA PRO A 407 6.66 -10.34 -0.32
C PRO A 407 6.66 -10.63 -1.82
N GLU A 408 5.67 -11.38 -2.32
CA GLU A 408 5.53 -11.68 -3.76
C GLU A 408 5.10 -10.46 -4.57
N TYR A 409 4.30 -9.54 -3.99
CA TYR A 409 3.75 -8.36 -4.67
C TYR A 409 4.82 -7.54 -5.38
N ARG A 410 5.99 -7.41 -4.77
CA ARG A 410 7.10 -6.67 -5.32
C ARG A 410 7.61 -7.22 -6.65
N THR A 411 7.61 -8.54 -6.82
CA THR A 411 8.18 -9.22 -7.99
C THR A 411 7.17 -9.42 -9.13
N ILE A 412 5.89 -9.23 -8.84
CA ILE A 412 4.83 -9.27 -9.84
C ILE A 412 4.88 -7.97 -10.64
N GLU A 413 4.88 -8.05 -11.97
CA GLU A 413 4.84 -6.87 -12.85
C GLU A 413 3.40 -6.34 -13.03
N GLU A 414 2.42 -7.24 -13.00
CA GLU A 414 1.00 -6.91 -13.09
C GLU A 414 0.56 -6.10 -11.87
N THR A 415 -0.06 -4.95 -12.09
CA THR A 415 -0.61 -4.11 -11.02
C THR A 415 -2.03 -4.51 -10.65
N PHE A 416 -2.84 -4.88 -11.66
CA PHE A 416 -4.23 -5.26 -11.46
C PHE A 416 -4.70 -6.19 -12.57
N ALA A 417 -5.32 -7.30 -12.25
CA ALA A 417 -5.73 -8.31 -13.21
C ALA A 417 -6.73 -7.75 -14.25
N PRO A 418 -6.48 -7.91 -15.55
CA PRO A 418 -7.32 -7.34 -16.61
C PRO A 418 -8.78 -7.77 -16.54
N GLU A 419 -9.06 -9.04 -16.21
CA GLU A 419 -10.42 -9.55 -16.08
C GLU A 419 -11.20 -8.89 -14.93
N VAL A 420 -10.52 -8.49 -13.85
CA VAL A 420 -11.17 -7.75 -12.75
C VAL A 420 -11.54 -6.35 -13.21
N LEU A 421 -10.68 -5.68 -13.98
CA LEU A 421 -11.02 -4.39 -14.62
C LEU A 421 -12.21 -4.53 -15.54
N GLU A 422 -12.27 -5.60 -16.35
CA GLU A 422 -13.38 -5.88 -17.26
C GLU A 422 -14.70 -6.09 -16.49
N ILE A 423 -14.68 -6.83 -15.38
CA ILE A 423 -15.86 -7.03 -14.51
C ILE A 423 -16.35 -5.67 -13.96
N ILE A 424 -15.44 -4.85 -13.42
CA ILE A 424 -15.80 -3.53 -12.86
C ILE A 424 -16.39 -2.63 -13.97
N VAL A 425 -15.72 -2.53 -15.11
CA VAL A 425 -16.19 -1.71 -16.25
C VAL A 425 -17.55 -2.19 -16.77
N LYS A 426 -17.73 -3.51 -16.92
CA LYS A 426 -18.99 -4.10 -17.36
C LYS A 426 -20.11 -3.81 -16.36
N TRP A 427 -19.86 -3.98 -15.06
CA TRP A 427 -20.87 -3.71 -14.04
C TRP A 427 -21.22 -2.23 -13.99
N MET A 428 -20.27 -1.32 -14.14
CA MET A 428 -20.51 0.12 -14.19
C MET A 428 -21.37 0.54 -15.39
N SER A 429 -21.50 -0.27 -16.42
CA SER A 429 -22.38 0.02 -17.58
C SER A 429 -23.86 0.09 -17.20
N TYR A 430 -24.27 -0.51 -16.08
CA TYR A 430 -25.64 -0.41 -15.57
C TYR A 430 -26.04 1.02 -15.13
N PHE A 431 -25.08 1.91 -14.96
CA PHE A 431 -25.30 3.26 -14.43
C PHE A 431 -25.06 4.39 -15.45
N LYS A 432 -24.68 4.07 -16.68
CA LYS A 432 -24.47 5.02 -17.79
C LYS A 432 -25.77 5.58 -18.35
#